data_de4d4ac5cc457762a171cd51003af4c9
#
_entry.id   de4d4ac5cc457762a171cd51003af4c9
#
_cell.length_a   1.000
_cell.length_b   1.000
_cell.length_c   1.000
_cell.angle_alpha   90.00
_cell.angle_beta   90.00
_cell.angle_gamma   90.00
#
_symmetry.space_group_name_H-M   'P 1'
#
loop_
_entity.id
_entity.type
_entity.pdbx_description
1 polymer ?
#
loop_
_entity_poly.entity_id
_entity_poly.type
_entity_poly.pdbx_seq_one_letter_code
_entity_poly.pdbx_strand_id
1 'polypeptide(L)'
;FLVPIKKDIKVSDVENLGAKFHGYINYDKKNDYLVNSDTVISKIKNFVGHFLHGIKLKSYEFNIYKSKKDKRFVSINVIGNKNKISLQDQLKFKALEEGTFFARDLVSEPGNVLHPDEYAKRINSLKKFGLKINIYDEKKLKKLGMNALLGVGQGSIRGSYLVTMEWNGAKNNSKPLAFIGKGVCFDTGGISLKPAKFMEDMTYDMAGSATVVGLMKNLALRKAKINAIGVVGLVENMPGGNAQRPGDIVKSYSGKTIEILNTDAEGRLVLADAITFTEKKFKPRFMIDLATLTGAIIVSLGSEYAGLFSNDDKLSNQLIKAGDKVDEKLWRMPLHKNFDKLI
;
A
#
# COMPACT_ATOMS: atom_id res chain seq x y z
N PHE A 1 -10.16 -27.31 21.88
CA PHE A 1 -9.40 -27.24 20.64
C PHE A 1 -7.92 -27.41 20.91
N LEU A 2 -7.29 -28.37 20.27
CA LEU A 2 -5.85 -28.53 20.25
C LEU A 2 -5.34 -28.06 18.89
N VAL A 3 -4.47 -27.06 18.90
CA VAL A 3 -3.79 -26.58 17.69
C VAL A 3 -2.38 -27.19 17.69
N PRO A 4 -2.08 -28.12 16.77
CA PRO A 4 -0.75 -28.73 16.72
C PRO A 4 0.27 -27.70 16.24
N ILE A 5 1.39 -27.58 16.95
CA ILE A 5 2.50 -26.68 16.63
C ILE A 5 3.66 -27.53 16.13
N LYS A 6 4.15 -27.25 14.92
CA LYS A 6 5.35 -27.90 14.37
C LYS A 6 6.60 -27.43 15.13
N LYS A 7 7.62 -28.28 15.24
CA LYS A 7 8.86 -27.97 15.97
C LYS A 7 9.61 -26.77 15.38
N ASP A 8 9.62 -26.66 14.05
CA ASP A 8 10.36 -25.61 13.30
C ASP A 8 9.39 -24.60 12.65
N ILE A 9 8.40 -24.14 13.42
CA ILE A 9 7.37 -23.19 12.98
C ILE A 9 7.98 -21.79 12.79
N LYS A 10 7.59 -21.09 11.71
CA LYS A 10 7.93 -19.69 11.45
C LYS A 10 6.84 -18.75 11.96
N VAL A 11 7.13 -17.44 12.02
CA VAL A 11 6.17 -16.42 12.41
C VAL A 11 4.97 -16.41 11.47
N SER A 12 5.19 -16.44 10.16
CA SER A 12 4.11 -16.50 9.16
C SER A 12 3.22 -17.74 9.32
N ASP A 13 3.79 -18.89 9.72
CA ASP A 13 2.98 -20.09 10.01
C ASP A 13 2.07 -19.88 11.22
N VAL A 14 2.54 -19.16 12.26
CA VAL A 14 1.72 -18.85 13.44
C VAL A 14 0.55 -17.92 13.06
N GLU A 15 0.80 -16.92 12.24
CA GLU A 15 -0.24 -16.01 11.72
C GLU A 15 -1.24 -16.79 10.84
N ASN A 16 -0.76 -17.70 10.00
CA ASN A 16 -1.60 -18.60 9.20
C ASN A 16 -2.43 -19.55 10.05
N LEU A 17 -1.89 -20.04 11.19
CA LEU A 17 -2.68 -20.83 12.16
C LEU A 17 -3.83 -19.99 12.75
N GLY A 18 -3.55 -18.72 13.08
CA GLY A 18 -4.59 -17.78 13.51
C GLY A 18 -5.65 -17.57 12.45
N ALA A 19 -5.26 -17.37 11.19
CA ALA A 19 -6.18 -17.21 10.07
C ALA A 19 -7.06 -18.47 9.86
N LYS A 20 -6.50 -19.67 9.97
CA LYS A 20 -7.24 -20.93 9.93
C LYS A 20 -8.23 -21.05 11.10
N PHE A 21 -7.82 -20.63 12.29
CA PHE A 21 -8.69 -20.63 13.46
C PHE A 21 -9.89 -19.68 13.28
N HIS A 22 -9.69 -18.52 12.64
CA HIS A 22 -10.81 -17.64 12.27
C HIS A 22 -11.83 -18.34 11.37
N GLY A 23 -11.38 -19.12 10.38
CA GLY A 23 -12.28 -19.95 9.57
C GLY A 23 -13.11 -20.92 10.41
N TYR A 24 -12.47 -21.55 11.42
CA TYR A 24 -13.15 -22.41 12.37
C TYR A 24 -14.17 -21.64 13.22
N ILE A 25 -13.83 -20.47 13.76
CA ILE A 25 -14.75 -19.60 14.52
C ILE A 25 -16.04 -19.35 13.72
N ASN A 26 -15.90 -19.07 12.42
CA ASN A 26 -17.05 -18.83 11.55
C ASN A 26 -17.94 -20.06 11.35
N TYR A 27 -17.34 -21.26 11.38
CA TYR A 27 -18.07 -22.53 11.29
C TYR A 27 -18.76 -22.89 12.62
N ASP A 28 -18.03 -22.80 13.76
CA ASP A 28 -18.53 -23.21 15.10
C ASP A 28 -19.65 -22.29 15.63
N LYS A 29 -19.73 -21.06 15.13
CA LYS A 29 -20.75 -20.06 15.48
C LYS A 29 -20.86 -19.69 16.96
N LYS A 30 -19.90 -20.06 17.82
CA LYS A 30 -19.80 -19.56 19.20
C LYS A 30 -19.27 -18.14 19.22
N ASN A 31 -19.66 -17.38 20.25
CA ASN A 31 -19.27 -15.97 20.38
C ASN A 31 -18.06 -15.76 21.29
N ASP A 32 -17.74 -16.71 22.14
CA ASP A 32 -16.66 -16.57 23.13
C ASP A 32 -15.67 -17.72 23.03
N TYR A 33 -14.40 -17.36 22.97
CA TYR A 33 -13.28 -18.29 22.92
C TYR A 33 -12.23 -17.93 23.97
N LEU A 34 -11.60 -18.96 24.55
CA LEU A 34 -10.47 -18.80 25.46
C LEU A 34 -9.21 -19.40 24.84
N VAL A 35 -8.13 -18.63 24.81
CA VAL A 35 -6.81 -19.09 24.41
C VAL A 35 -5.94 -19.21 25.66
N ASN A 36 -5.57 -20.47 26.02
CA ASN A 36 -4.69 -20.69 27.16
C ASN A 36 -3.22 -20.54 26.73
N SER A 37 -2.59 -19.46 27.12
CA SER A 37 -1.20 -19.12 26.78
C SER A 37 -0.18 -20.03 27.47
N ASP A 38 -0.53 -20.66 28.60
CA ASP A 38 0.39 -21.54 29.34
C ASP A 38 0.69 -22.85 28.62
N THR A 39 -0.20 -23.24 27.68
CA THR A 39 -0.04 -24.48 26.88
C THR A 39 0.84 -24.27 25.65
N VAL A 40 1.25 -23.06 25.35
CA VAL A 40 2.10 -22.74 24.19
C VAL A 40 3.55 -23.12 24.46
N ILE A 41 4.04 -24.11 23.74
CA ILE A 41 5.45 -24.56 23.75
C ILE A 41 6.07 -24.19 22.41
N SER A 42 6.71 -23.02 22.32
CA SER A 42 7.34 -22.54 21.08
C SER A 42 8.53 -21.63 21.38
N LYS A 43 9.52 -21.63 20.47
CA LYS A 43 10.62 -20.67 20.48
C LYS A 43 10.25 -19.32 19.86
N ILE A 44 9.10 -19.21 19.21
CA ILE A 44 8.63 -17.97 18.59
C ILE A 44 8.27 -16.96 19.69
N LYS A 45 8.99 -15.84 19.70
CA LYS A 45 8.65 -14.73 20.59
C LYS A 45 7.28 -14.15 20.22
N ASN A 46 6.47 -13.84 21.23
CA ASN A 46 5.11 -13.32 21.05
C ASN A 46 4.19 -14.25 20.25
N PHE A 47 4.32 -15.56 20.38
CA PHE A 47 3.51 -16.54 19.64
C PHE A 47 2.02 -16.21 19.69
N VAL A 48 1.46 -15.99 20.90
CA VAL A 48 0.03 -15.68 21.07
C VAL A 48 -0.33 -14.38 20.36
N GLY A 49 0.56 -13.38 20.38
CA GLY A 49 0.34 -12.12 19.66
C GLY A 49 0.24 -12.33 18.15
N HIS A 50 1.16 -13.09 17.55
CA HIS A 50 1.12 -13.43 16.12
C HIS A 50 -0.10 -14.26 15.76
N PHE A 51 -0.49 -15.22 16.62
CA PHE A 51 -1.70 -16.00 16.41
C PHE A 51 -2.96 -15.12 16.37
N LEU A 52 -3.13 -14.23 17.35
CA LEU A 52 -4.26 -13.29 17.40
C LEU A 52 -4.22 -12.30 16.23
N HIS A 53 -3.03 -11.84 15.85
CA HIS A 53 -2.83 -10.99 14.68
C HIS A 53 -3.31 -11.66 13.39
N GLY A 54 -2.96 -12.93 13.20
CA GLY A 54 -3.45 -13.72 12.07
C GLY A 54 -4.98 -13.86 12.04
N ILE A 55 -5.61 -14.09 13.21
CA ILE A 55 -7.08 -14.08 13.34
C ILE A 55 -7.62 -12.72 12.90
N LYS A 56 -7.05 -11.62 13.40
CA LYS A 56 -7.50 -10.27 13.11
C LYS A 56 -7.35 -9.93 11.63
N LEU A 57 -6.22 -10.22 11.01
CA LEU A 57 -6.02 -9.97 9.58
C LEU A 57 -7.01 -10.73 8.70
N LYS A 58 -7.36 -11.97 9.09
CA LYS A 58 -8.35 -12.80 8.37
C LYS A 58 -9.79 -12.33 8.61
N SER A 59 -10.07 -11.66 9.72
CA SER A 59 -11.40 -11.14 10.05
C SER A 59 -11.81 -9.90 9.26
N TYR A 60 -10.93 -9.39 8.38
CA TYR A 60 -11.24 -8.23 7.56
C TYR A 60 -12.39 -8.52 6.60
N GLU A 61 -13.38 -7.63 6.59
CA GLU A 61 -14.50 -7.65 5.67
C GLU A 61 -14.81 -6.24 5.18
N PHE A 62 -14.91 -6.08 3.88
CA PHE A 62 -15.41 -4.86 3.27
C PHE A 62 -16.90 -5.02 2.97
N ASN A 63 -17.74 -4.56 3.88
CA ASN A 63 -19.19 -4.78 3.83
C ASN A 63 -20.02 -3.51 3.99
N ILE A 64 -19.41 -2.32 3.81
CA ILE A 64 -20.06 -1.04 4.07
C ILE A 64 -21.26 -0.77 3.16
N TYR A 65 -21.25 -1.35 1.95
CA TYR A 65 -22.34 -1.21 0.96
C TYR A 65 -23.36 -2.36 0.98
N LYS A 66 -23.13 -3.38 1.82
CA LYS A 66 -24.10 -4.49 1.94
C LYS A 66 -25.31 -4.05 2.76
N SER A 67 -26.53 -4.32 2.24
CA SER A 67 -27.80 -4.03 2.94
C SER A 67 -27.97 -4.91 4.19
N LYS A 68 -27.50 -6.17 4.13
CA LYS A 68 -27.47 -7.08 5.28
C LYS A 68 -26.04 -7.25 5.73
N LYS A 69 -25.75 -6.87 6.98
CA LYS A 69 -24.44 -7.05 7.62
C LYS A 69 -24.56 -8.11 8.68
N ASP A 70 -23.67 -9.12 8.65
CA ASP A 70 -23.52 -10.00 9.80
C ASP A 70 -22.93 -9.16 10.95
N LYS A 71 -23.67 -9.10 12.05
CA LYS A 71 -23.29 -8.34 13.26
C LYS A 71 -22.72 -9.25 14.34
N ARG A 72 -22.25 -10.45 13.98
CA ARG A 72 -21.73 -11.37 14.96
C ARG A 72 -20.50 -10.76 15.64
N PHE A 73 -20.59 -10.59 16.94
CA PHE A 73 -19.47 -10.19 17.77
C PHE A 73 -18.79 -11.44 18.33
N VAL A 74 -17.48 -11.59 18.10
CA VAL A 74 -16.68 -12.69 18.62
C VAL A 74 -15.66 -12.14 19.60
N SER A 75 -15.67 -12.68 20.82
CA SER A 75 -14.71 -12.37 21.87
C SER A 75 -13.65 -13.49 21.95
N ILE A 76 -12.37 -13.11 21.97
CA ILE A 76 -11.26 -14.03 22.18
C ILE A 76 -10.46 -13.54 23.38
N ASN A 77 -10.55 -14.27 24.49
CA ASN A 77 -9.86 -13.93 25.72
C ASN A 77 -8.61 -14.81 25.91
N VAL A 78 -7.51 -14.19 26.27
CA VAL A 78 -6.27 -14.92 26.59
C VAL A 78 -6.18 -15.12 28.09
N ILE A 79 -6.08 -16.38 28.51
CA ILE A 79 -5.86 -16.78 29.91
C ILE A 79 -4.47 -17.38 30.05
N GLY A 80 -4.00 -17.48 31.29
CA GLY A 80 -2.69 -18.03 31.62
C GLY A 80 -1.70 -16.97 32.13
N ASN A 81 -0.54 -17.45 32.62
CA ASN A 81 0.52 -16.61 33.22
C ASN A 81 1.78 -16.56 32.36
N LYS A 82 2.01 -17.56 31.51
CA LYS A 82 3.15 -17.65 30.57
C LYS A 82 2.76 -17.06 29.22
N ASN A 83 3.74 -16.67 28.43
CA ASN A 83 3.56 -16.20 27.05
C ASN A 83 2.58 -15.03 26.88
N LYS A 84 2.41 -14.21 27.93
CA LYS A 84 1.56 -13.01 27.88
C LYS A 84 2.09 -12.02 26.85
N ILE A 85 1.16 -11.37 26.16
CA ILE A 85 1.48 -10.30 25.21
C ILE A 85 1.69 -9.01 25.99
N SER A 86 2.87 -8.38 25.84
CA SER A 86 3.12 -7.07 26.46
C SER A 86 2.19 -6.00 25.88
N LEU A 87 1.88 -4.96 26.63
CA LEU A 87 1.09 -3.83 26.14
C LEU A 87 1.75 -3.18 24.90
N GLN A 88 3.08 -3.11 24.89
CA GLN A 88 3.83 -2.57 23.76
C GLN A 88 3.62 -3.41 22.47
N ASP A 89 3.63 -4.74 22.60
CA ASP A 89 3.40 -5.63 21.45
C ASP A 89 1.94 -5.57 20.99
N GLN A 90 0.97 -5.48 21.91
CA GLN A 90 -0.44 -5.27 21.57
C GLN A 90 -0.64 -3.99 20.76
N LEU A 91 -0.05 -2.88 21.18
CA LEU A 91 -0.10 -1.62 20.45
C LEU A 91 0.56 -1.71 19.08
N LYS A 92 1.66 -2.47 18.97
CA LYS A 92 2.33 -2.72 17.70
C LYS A 92 1.45 -3.52 16.74
N PHE A 93 0.85 -4.63 17.19
CA PHE A 93 -0.06 -5.43 16.35
C PHE A 93 -1.27 -4.62 15.93
N LYS A 94 -1.89 -3.89 16.85
CA LYS A 94 -3.01 -3.00 16.55
C LYS A 94 -2.65 -1.97 15.47
N ALA A 95 -1.48 -1.36 15.54
CA ALA A 95 -1.03 -0.40 14.55
C ALA A 95 -0.82 -1.03 13.16
N LEU A 96 -0.27 -2.27 13.11
CA LEU A 96 -0.14 -3.04 11.87
C LEU A 96 -1.52 -3.34 11.27
N GLU A 97 -2.46 -3.82 12.07
CA GLU A 97 -3.82 -4.16 11.66
C GLU A 97 -4.57 -2.94 11.11
N GLU A 98 -4.53 -1.83 11.84
CA GLU A 98 -5.19 -0.58 11.43
C GLU A 98 -4.58 0.02 10.16
N GLY A 99 -3.27 -0.08 9.96
CA GLY A 99 -2.62 0.34 8.73
C GLY A 99 -3.02 -0.53 7.55
N THR A 100 -2.98 -1.86 7.74
CA THR A 100 -3.36 -2.84 6.71
C THR A 100 -4.85 -2.72 6.34
N PHE A 101 -5.73 -2.60 7.31
CA PHE A 101 -7.18 -2.47 7.04
C PHE A 101 -7.49 -1.16 6.34
N PHE A 102 -6.82 -0.07 6.70
CA PHE A 102 -6.99 1.19 6.01
C PHE A 102 -6.57 1.11 4.53
N ALA A 103 -5.45 0.42 4.24
CA ALA A 103 -5.04 0.17 2.87
C ALA A 103 -6.06 -0.70 2.11
N ARG A 104 -6.54 -1.79 2.74
CA ARG A 104 -7.56 -2.67 2.15
C ARG A 104 -8.88 -1.95 1.91
N ASP A 105 -9.32 -1.10 2.85
CA ASP A 105 -10.52 -0.28 2.68
C ASP A 105 -10.40 0.63 1.45
N LEU A 106 -9.26 1.30 1.29
CA LEU A 106 -9.01 2.17 0.13
C LEU A 106 -9.06 1.38 -1.19
N VAL A 107 -8.44 0.20 -1.25
CA VAL A 107 -8.41 -0.64 -2.47
C VAL A 107 -9.78 -1.25 -2.78
N SER A 108 -10.61 -1.49 -1.77
CA SER A 108 -11.94 -2.10 -1.93
C SER A 108 -13.03 -1.10 -2.26
N GLU A 109 -12.75 0.20 -2.18
CA GLU A 109 -13.73 1.24 -2.52
C GLU A 109 -14.00 1.30 -4.02
N PRO A 110 -15.24 1.48 -4.45
CA PRO A 110 -15.56 1.69 -5.86
C PRO A 110 -15.10 3.08 -6.35
N GLY A 111 -14.75 3.19 -7.63
CA GLY A 111 -14.21 4.43 -8.23
C GLY A 111 -15.11 5.64 -8.11
N ASN A 112 -16.44 5.46 -8.08
CA ASN A 112 -17.38 6.57 -7.87
C ASN A 112 -17.35 7.13 -6.44
N VAL A 113 -16.72 6.43 -5.50
CA VAL A 113 -16.52 6.89 -4.11
C VAL A 113 -15.08 7.31 -3.89
N LEU A 114 -14.11 6.46 -4.22
CA LEU A 114 -12.69 6.76 -4.00
C LEU A 114 -12.06 7.38 -5.27
N HIS A 115 -12.57 8.50 -5.69
CA HIS A 115 -11.92 9.36 -6.69
C HIS A 115 -10.79 10.20 -6.04
N PRO A 116 -9.90 10.84 -6.82
CA PRO A 116 -8.72 11.54 -6.29
C PRO A 116 -9.02 12.57 -5.19
N ASP A 117 -10.13 13.32 -5.32
CA ASP A 117 -10.55 14.33 -4.34
C ASP A 117 -10.87 13.71 -2.97
N GLU A 118 -11.69 12.65 -2.95
CA GLU A 118 -12.05 11.96 -1.70
C GLU A 118 -10.85 11.24 -1.11
N TYR A 119 -10.00 10.68 -1.96
CA TYR A 119 -8.79 10.02 -1.49
C TYR A 119 -7.84 11.01 -0.80
N ALA A 120 -7.58 12.17 -1.40
CA ALA A 120 -6.78 13.23 -0.78
C ALA A 120 -7.37 13.66 0.57
N LYS A 121 -8.71 13.77 0.68
CA LYS A 121 -9.42 14.08 1.92
C LYS A 121 -9.26 12.99 2.98
N ARG A 122 -9.37 11.70 2.60
CA ARG A 122 -9.15 10.58 3.53
C ARG A 122 -7.71 10.56 4.05
N ILE A 123 -6.72 10.80 3.20
CA ILE A 123 -5.33 10.95 3.65
C ILE A 123 -5.19 12.12 4.61
N ASN A 124 -5.83 13.25 4.35
CA ASN A 124 -5.76 14.43 5.22
C ASN A 124 -6.28 14.14 6.65
N SER A 125 -7.23 13.23 6.80
CA SER A 125 -7.73 12.82 8.11
C SER A 125 -6.67 12.18 9.02
N LEU A 126 -5.58 11.69 8.44
CA LEU A 126 -4.48 11.07 9.17
C LEU A 126 -3.62 12.08 9.96
N LYS A 127 -3.83 13.39 9.77
CA LYS A 127 -3.24 14.45 10.62
C LYS A 127 -3.49 14.22 12.10
N LYS A 128 -4.66 13.66 12.46
CA LYS A 128 -5.01 13.34 13.85
C LYS A 128 -4.04 12.37 14.54
N PHE A 129 -3.24 11.61 13.78
CA PHE A 129 -2.22 10.71 14.29
C PHE A 129 -0.82 11.36 14.37
N GLY A 130 -0.70 12.67 14.05
CA GLY A 130 0.56 13.40 14.12
C GLY A 130 1.35 13.43 12.81
N LEU A 131 0.77 12.99 11.71
CA LEU A 131 1.36 13.16 10.37
C LEU A 131 1.20 14.60 9.90
N LYS A 132 2.28 15.20 9.37
CA LYS A 132 2.20 16.46 8.64
C LYS A 132 1.83 16.16 7.20
N ILE A 133 0.68 16.63 6.76
CA ILE A 133 0.11 16.33 5.44
C ILE A 133 -0.02 17.61 4.64
N ASN A 134 0.53 17.60 3.41
CA ASN A 134 0.35 18.68 2.46
C ASN A 134 -0.31 18.12 1.19
N ILE A 135 -1.33 18.84 0.69
CA ILE A 135 -2.05 18.51 -0.53
C ILE A 135 -1.70 19.57 -1.58
N TYR A 136 -1.22 19.09 -2.72
CA TYR A 136 -0.94 19.88 -3.92
C TYR A 136 -2.04 19.59 -4.92
N ASP A 137 -2.94 20.56 -5.11
CA ASP A 137 -4.00 20.55 -6.09
C ASP A 137 -3.47 20.88 -7.50
N GLU A 138 -4.29 20.77 -8.53
CA GLU A 138 -3.88 21.05 -9.92
C GLU A 138 -3.26 22.42 -10.10
N LYS A 139 -3.77 23.46 -9.41
CA LYS A 139 -3.20 24.82 -9.49
C LYS A 139 -1.75 24.84 -9.00
N LYS A 140 -1.47 24.12 -7.91
CA LYS A 140 -0.10 24.00 -7.38
C LYS A 140 0.75 23.10 -8.25
N LEU A 141 0.20 22.01 -8.77
CA LEU A 141 0.91 21.09 -9.67
C LEU A 141 1.33 21.79 -10.98
N LYS A 142 0.44 22.59 -11.56
CA LYS A 142 0.74 23.43 -12.74
C LYS A 142 1.88 24.40 -12.46
N LYS A 143 1.84 25.11 -11.30
CA LYS A 143 2.92 26.02 -10.90
C LYS A 143 4.27 25.31 -10.69
N LEU A 144 4.25 24.06 -10.26
CA LEU A 144 5.44 23.23 -10.10
C LEU A 144 5.93 22.65 -11.44
N GLY A 145 5.12 22.64 -12.49
CA GLY A 145 5.46 22.02 -13.77
C GLY A 145 5.35 20.50 -13.79
N MET A 146 4.46 19.93 -12.99
CA MET A 146 4.19 18.47 -12.92
C MET A 146 3.24 18.04 -14.03
N ASN A 147 3.62 18.28 -15.29
CA ASN A 147 2.70 18.08 -16.40
C ASN A 147 2.60 16.60 -16.81
N ALA A 148 3.54 15.73 -16.42
CA ALA A 148 3.43 14.30 -16.66
C ALA A 148 2.26 13.71 -15.82
N LEU A 149 2.18 14.05 -14.53
CA LEU A 149 1.07 13.67 -13.67
C LEU A 149 -0.25 14.31 -14.12
N LEU A 150 -0.24 15.62 -14.41
CA LEU A 150 -1.44 16.35 -14.84
C LEU A 150 -2.00 15.83 -16.16
N GLY A 151 -1.13 15.44 -17.10
CA GLY A 151 -1.53 14.87 -18.39
C GLY A 151 -2.38 13.62 -18.25
N VAL A 152 -2.05 12.76 -17.28
CA VAL A 152 -2.84 11.55 -17.01
C VAL A 152 -4.27 11.89 -16.57
N GLY A 153 -4.43 12.85 -15.67
CA GLY A 153 -5.73 13.19 -15.10
C GLY A 153 -6.58 14.13 -15.93
N GLN A 154 -6.05 14.73 -17.01
CA GLN A 154 -6.74 15.82 -17.72
C GLN A 154 -8.02 15.40 -18.47
N GLY A 155 -8.22 14.08 -18.71
CA GLY A 155 -9.43 13.54 -19.30
C GLY A 155 -10.58 13.37 -18.31
N SER A 156 -10.29 13.35 -17.02
CA SER A 156 -11.29 13.20 -15.95
C SER A 156 -11.93 14.55 -15.60
N ILE A 157 -13.16 14.49 -15.08
CA ILE A 157 -13.82 15.64 -14.43
C ILE A 157 -13.32 15.84 -12.99
N ARG A 158 -12.54 14.91 -12.46
CA ARG A 158 -11.95 14.95 -11.11
C ARG A 158 -10.60 15.64 -11.13
N GLY A 159 -10.26 16.30 -10.03
CA GLY A 159 -8.95 16.93 -9.88
C GLY A 159 -7.80 15.94 -9.74
N SER A 160 -6.60 16.39 -10.09
CA SER A 160 -5.35 15.63 -9.86
C SER A 160 -4.60 16.19 -8.66
N TYR A 161 -3.99 15.32 -7.87
CA TYR A 161 -3.32 15.71 -6.61
C TYR A 161 -1.97 15.02 -6.45
N LEU A 162 -1.03 15.71 -5.79
CA LEU A 162 0.09 15.08 -5.11
C LEU A 162 -0.09 15.29 -3.61
N VAL A 163 -0.01 14.22 -2.83
CA VAL A 163 -0.13 14.31 -1.37
C VAL A 163 1.14 13.84 -0.71
N THR A 164 1.67 14.63 0.24
CA THR A 164 2.82 14.26 1.05
C THR A 164 2.41 14.03 2.50
N MET A 165 2.97 13.00 3.11
CA MET A 165 2.74 12.59 4.50
C MET A 165 4.10 12.50 5.19
N GLU A 166 4.42 13.43 6.10
CA GLU A 166 5.70 13.46 6.81
C GLU A 166 5.52 12.91 8.24
N TRP A 167 6.37 11.97 8.62
CA TRP A 167 6.51 11.44 9.97
C TRP A 167 7.92 11.73 10.50
N ASN A 168 8.02 12.53 11.56
CA ASN A 168 9.29 12.87 12.21
C ASN A 168 9.40 12.18 13.58
N GLY A 169 9.47 10.86 13.57
CA GLY A 169 9.49 10.05 14.80
C GLY A 169 10.87 9.90 15.42
N ALA A 170 11.94 10.09 14.67
CA ALA A 170 13.31 10.10 15.21
C ALA A 170 13.63 11.40 15.97
N LYS A 171 12.82 12.45 15.78
CA LYS A 171 13.00 13.78 16.40
C LYS A 171 14.42 14.36 16.21
N ASN A 172 15.02 14.10 15.05
CA ASN A 172 16.35 14.60 14.66
C ASN A 172 16.34 14.99 13.18
N ASN A 173 17.46 15.54 12.70
CA ASN A 173 17.63 16.00 11.32
C ASN A 173 18.10 14.88 10.36
N SER A 174 17.95 13.60 10.71
CA SER A 174 18.30 12.52 9.80
C SER A 174 17.42 12.53 8.56
N LYS A 175 18.03 12.23 7.40
CA LYS A 175 17.32 12.13 6.13
C LYS A 175 16.18 11.10 6.23
N PRO A 176 14.98 11.42 5.74
CA PRO A 176 13.85 10.51 5.82
C PRO A 176 14.02 9.31 4.89
N LEU A 177 13.31 8.24 5.21
CA LEU A 177 13.04 7.14 4.29
C LEU A 177 11.82 7.53 3.45
N ALA A 178 11.90 7.44 2.13
CA ALA A 178 10.79 7.83 1.26
C ALA A 178 10.07 6.63 0.65
N PHE A 179 8.74 6.70 0.68
CA PHE A 179 7.85 5.73 0.08
C PHE A 179 6.92 6.46 -0.89
N ILE A 180 6.92 6.05 -2.15
CA ILE A 180 6.14 6.70 -3.21
C ILE A 180 5.10 5.71 -3.71
N GLY A 181 3.87 6.17 -3.97
CA GLY A 181 2.78 5.30 -4.39
C GLY A 181 2.07 5.79 -5.65
N LYS A 182 1.90 4.88 -6.62
CA LYS A 182 0.98 5.08 -7.74
C LYS A 182 -0.45 5.12 -7.21
N GLY A 183 -1.20 6.16 -7.54
CA GLY A 183 -2.56 6.40 -7.09
C GLY A 183 -3.54 6.71 -8.24
N VAL A 184 -3.59 5.84 -9.24
CA VAL A 184 -4.58 5.93 -10.31
C VAL A 184 -5.89 5.35 -9.80
N CYS A 185 -6.82 6.21 -9.37
CA CYS A 185 -8.05 5.80 -8.66
C CYS A 185 -8.99 4.98 -9.52
N PHE A 186 -8.98 5.22 -10.82
CA PHE A 186 -9.58 4.36 -11.83
C PHE A 186 -8.81 4.51 -13.15
N ASP A 187 -8.54 3.41 -13.82
CA ASP A 187 -7.76 3.39 -15.05
C ASP A 187 -8.54 2.75 -16.20
N THR A 188 -9.05 3.58 -17.11
CA THR A 188 -9.66 3.10 -18.35
C THR A 188 -8.65 2.88 -19.47
N GLY A 189 -7.37 3.25 -19.27
CA GLY A 189 -6.38 3.37 -20.34
C GLY A 189 -6.37 4.76 -21.00
N GLY A 190 -7.33 5.62 -20.71
CA GLY A 190 -7.49 6.90 -21.39
C GLY A 190 -7.95 6.72 -22.83
N ILE A 191 -7.33 7.44 -23.78
CA ILE A 191 -7.63 7.29 -25.24
C ILE A 191 -7.16 5.92 -25.77
N SER A 192 -6.09 5.36 -25.22
CA SER A 192 -5.68 3.96 -25.47
C SER A 192 -6.53 3.00 -24.62
N LEU A 193 -7.84 2.99 -24.88
CA LEU A 193 -8.86 2.38 -24.04
C LEU A 193 -8.64 0.87 -23.86
N LYS A 194 -8.70 0.43 -22.61
CA LYS A 194 -8.66 -0.99 -22.24
C LYS A 194 -9.89 -1.74 -22.77
N PRO A 195 -9.78 -3.06 -23.05
CA PRO A 195 -10.96 -3.90 -23.27
C PRO A 195 -11.91 -3.82 -22.09
N ALA A 196 -13.23 -3.90 -22.35
CA ALA A 196 -14.24 -3.85 -21.28
C ALA A 196 -14.10 -4.99 -20.25
N LYS A 197 -13.62 -6.15 -20.69
CA LYS A 197 -13.39 -7.31 -19.81
C LYS A 197 -12.32 -6.99 -18.77
N PHE A 198 -12.66 -7.14 -17.49
CA PHE A 198 -11.83 -6.84 -16.32
C PHE A 198 -11.50 -5.35 -16.11
N MET A 199 -12.18 -4.43 -16.82
CA MET A 199 -12.00 -3.00 -16.57
C MET A 199 -12.54 -2.63 -15.18
N GLU A 200 -13.56 -3.33 -14.69
CA GLU A 200 -14.12 -3.17 -13.34
C GLU A 200 -13.08 -3.39 -12.22
N ASP A 201 -12.05 -4.19 -12.48
CA ASP A 201 -10.97 -4.42 -11.53
C ASP A 201 -10.03 -3.22 -11.42
N MET A 202 -10.05 -2.27 -12.36
CA MET A 202 -9.12 -1.12 -12.38
C MET A 202 -9.34 -0.10 -11.24
N THR A 203 -10.27 -0.35 -10.35
CA THR A 203 -10.37 0.33 -9.05
C THR A 203 -9.16 0.08 -8.16
N TYR A 204 -8.45 -1.06 -8.34
CA TYR A 204 -7.26 -1.39 -7.56
C TYR A 204 -5.98 -0.68 -8.04
N ASP A 205 -6.00 0.07 -9.13
CA ASP A 205 -4.80 0.65 -9.76
C ASP A 205 -4.16 1.79 -8.93
N MET A 206 -4.63 1.96 -7.76
CA MET A 206 -4.12 2.83 -6.69
C MET A 206 -3.57 2.05 -5.48
N ALA A 207 -3.44 0.72 -5.56
CA ALA A 207 -3.02 -0.10 -4.42
C ALA A 207 -1.59 0.21 -3.95
N GLY A 208 -0.71 0.65 -4.85
CA GLY A 208 0.61 1.16 -4.48
C GLY A 208 0.53 2.33 -3.51
N SER A 209 -0.30 3.33 -3.83
CA SER A 209 -0.53 4.47 -2.93
C SER A 209 -1.24 4.06 -1.64
N ALA A 210 -2.21 3.14 -1.69
CA ALA A 210 -2.91 2.64 -0.50
C ALA A 210 -1.94 1.97 0.48
N THR A 211 -0.99 1.19 -0.03
CA THR A 211 0.06 0.57 0.77
C THR A 211 0.95 1.62 1.45
N VAL A 212 1.37 2.66 0.71
CA VAL A 212 2.14 3.79 1.28
C VAL A 212 1.34 4.50 2.38
N VAL A 213 0.07 4.78 2.15
CA VAL A 213 -0.80 5.47 3.13
C VAL A 213 -1.01 4.60 4.37
N GLY A 214 -1.25 3.29 4.20
CA GLY A 214 -1.35 2.33 5.29
C GLY A 214 -0.06 2.22 6.12
N LEU A 215 1.10 2.20 5.44
CA LEU A 215 2.42 2.22 6.08
C LEU A 215 2.60 3.51 6.91
N MET A 216 2.30 4.68 6.37
CA MET A 216 2.44 5.95 7.08
C MET A 216 1.51 6.02 8.30
N LYS A 217 0.27 5.53 8.19
CA LYS A 217 -0.64 5.38 9.32
C LYS A 217 -0.06 4.45 10.40
N ASN A 218 0.49 3.30 10.00
CA ASN A 218 1.13 2.36 10.93
C ASN A 218 2.31 3.01 11.66
N LEU A 219 3.21 3.70 10.96
CA LEU A 219 4.36 4.37 11.56
C LEU A 219 3.94 5.39 12.61
N ALA A 220 2.89 6.16 12.32
CA ALA A 220 2.35 7.15 13.24
C ALA A 220 1.70 6.50 14.47
N LEU A 221 0.85 5.50 14.30
CA LEU A 221 0.16 4.82 15.40
C LEU A 221 1.11 4.15 16.38
N ARG A 222 2.16 3.47 15.87
CA ARG A 222 3.16 2.84 16.74
C ARG A 222 4.27 3.78 17.19
N LYS A 223 4.18 5.07 16.86
CA LYS A 223 5.19 6.09 17.19
C LYS A 223 6.61 5.66 16.83
N ALA A 224 6.77 5.17 15.58
CA ALA A 224 8.04 4.63 15.09
C ALA A 224 9.17 5.66 15.20
N LYS A 225 10.31 5.28 15.79
CA LYS A 225 11.48 6.16 15.98
C LYS A 225 12.32 6.33 14.69
N ILE A 226 11.67 6.71 13.60
CA ILE A 226 12.30 6.97 12.29
C ILE A 226 11.69 8.23 11.68
N ASN A 227 12.42 8.88 10.77
CA ASN A 227 11.86 9.89 9.90
C ASN A 227 11.45 9.23 8.59
N ALA A 228 10.22 9.44 8.16
CA ALA A 228 9.69 8.88 6.94
C ALA A 228 8.83 9.90 6.20
N ILE A 229 8.78 9.76 4.88
CA ILE A 229 7.91 10.53 3.99
C ILE A 229 7.17 9.59 3.06
N GLY A 230 5.84 9.68 3.04
CA GLY A 230 4.98 9.08 2.03
C GLY A 230 4.61 10.13 0.99
N VAL A 231 4.70 9.80 -0.28
CA VAL A 231 4.28 10.67 -1.39
C VAL A 231 3.41 9.87 -2.33
N VAL A 232 2.21 10.38 -2.64
CA VAL A 232 1.30 9.69 -3.56
C VAL A 232 0.76 10.66 -4.61
N GLY A 233 0.84 10.26 -5.88
CA GLY A 233 0.20 10.96 -6.98
C GLY A 233 -1.18 10.37 -7.21
N LEU A 234 -2.22 11.19 -7.13
CA LEU A 234 -3.61 10.78 -7.21
C LEU A 234 -4.25 11.36 -8.47
N VAL A 235 -4.68 10.49 -9.37
CA VAL A 235 -5.30 10.84 -10.65
C VAL A 235 -6.38 9.81 -11.00
N GLU A 236 -7.15 10.12 -12.02
CA GLU A 236 -8.08 9.21 -12.67
C GLU A 236 -7.84 9.26 -14.18
N ASN A 237 -7.49 8.11 -14.80
CA ASN A 237 -7.18 8.03 -16.23
C ASN A 237 -8.45 7.71 -17.03
N MET A 238 -9.06 8.73 -17.61
CA MET A 238 -10.35 8.63 -18.28
C MET A 238 -10.27 9.11 -19.73
N PRO A 239 -11.05 8.52 -20.64
CA PRO A 239 -11.29 9.11 -21.96
C PRO A 239 -12.14 10.37 -21.80
N GLY A 240 -11.90 11.37 -22.63
CA GLY A 240 -12.64 12.62 -22.59
C GLY A 240 -12.18 13.58 -23.67
N GLY A 241 -12.94 14.65 -23.90
CA GLY A 241 -12.60 15.66 -24.91
C GLY A 241 -11.27 16.38 -24.66
N ASN A 242 -10.79 16.37 -23.41
CA ASN A 242 -9.51 16.96 -23.00
C ASN A 242 -8.46 15.92 -22.64
N ALA A 243 -8.71 14.63 -22.88
CA ALA A 243 -7.77 13.57 -22.51
C ALA A 243 -6.45 13.66 -23.27
N GLN A 244 -5.37 13.24 -22.62
CA GLN A 244 -4.07 13.06 -23.23
C GLN A 244 -4.15 12.05 -24.39
N ARG A 245 -3.44 12.31 -25.47
CA ARG A 245 -3.48 11.50 -26.69
C ARG A 245 -2.13 10.86 -26.98
N PRO A 246 -2.08 9.71 -27.62
CA PRO A 246 -0.85 9.23 -28.24
C PRO A 246 -0.27 10.30 -29.20
N GLY A 247 1.03 10.57 -29.11
CA GLY A 247 1.73 11.63 -29.82
C GLY A 247 1.82 12.97 -29.07
N ASP A 248 1.08 13.15 -27.96
CA ASP A 248 1.23 14.35 -27.13
C ASP A 248 2.62 14.37 -26.46
N ILE A 249 3.20 15.56 -26.30
CA ILE A 249 4.48 15.76 -25.61
C ILE A 249 4.22 16.56 -24.33
N VAL A 250 4.67 16.03 -23.20
CA VAL A 250 4.58 16.70 -21.91
C VAL A 250 5.95 16.99 -21.33
N LYS A 251 6.09 18.11 -20.60
CA LYS A 251 7.31 18.42 -19.84
C LYS A 251 7.11 18.02 -18.38
N SER A 252 7.89 17.04 -17.92
CA SER A 252 7.87 16.57 -16.55
C SER A 252 8.48 17.56 -15.56
N TYR A 253 8.28 17.33 -14.25
CA TYR A 253 8.90 18.11 -13.17
C TYR A 253 10.43 18.06 -13.18
N SER A 254 11.04 17.04 -13.78
CA SER A 254 12.49 16.98 -13.98
C SER A 254 12.99 18.01 -15.01
N GLY A 255 12.12 18.52 -15.87
CA GLY A 255 12.40 19.38 -17.00
C GLY A 255 12.56 18.64 -18.33
N LYS A 256 12.58 17.29 -18.30
CA LYS A 256 12.62 16.45 -19.51
C LYS A 256 11.27 16.41 -20.19
N THR A 257 11.26 16.36 -21.50
CA THR A 257 10.07 16.11 -22.31
C THR A 257 9.85 14.61 -22.47
N ILE A 258 8.59 14.21 -22.49
CA ILE A 258 8.14 12.82 -22.64
C ILE A 258 7.10 12.80 -23.75
N GLU A 259 7.33 12.02 -24.80
CA GLU A 259 6.34 11.71 -25.81
C GLU A 259 5.46 10.56 -25.32
N ILE A 260 4.15 10.74 -25.43
CA ILE A 260 3.17 9.76 -24.99
C ILE A 260 2.83 8.84 -26.17
N LEU A 261 3.31 7.63 -26.16
CA LEU A 261 3.00 6.64 -27.20
C LEU A 261 1.73 5.85 -26.89
N ASN A 262 1.46 5.65 -25.59
CA ASN A 262 0.31 4.88 -25.11
C ASN A 262 -0.19 5.49 -23.80
N THR A 263 -1.45 5.94 -23.77
CA THR A 263 -2.05 6.56 -22.59
C THR A 263 -2.41 5.56 -21.48
N ASP A 264 -2.36 4.26 -21.76
CA ASP A 264 -2.47 3.16 -20.78
C ASP A 264 -1.13 2.87 -20.07
N ALA A 265 -0.10 3.63 -20.38
CA ALA A 265 1.18 3.63 -19.67
C ALA A 265 1.30 4.84 -18.71
N GLU A 266 0.24 5.18 -18.05
CA GLU A 266 0.00 6.39 -17.24
C GLU A 266 0.74 6.37 -15.90
N GLY A 267 0.83 5.21 -15.24
CA GLY A 267 1.43 5.08 -13.90
C GLY A 267 2.87 5.55 -13.84
N ARG A 268 3.66 5.28 -14.87
CA ARG A 268 5.05 5.76 -14.98
C ARG A 268 5.14 7.28 -15.10
N LEU A 269 4.14 7.95 -15.66
CA LEU A 269 4.08 9.41 -15.77
C LEU A 269 3.79 10.04 -14.41
N VAL A 270 2.84 9.49 -13.67
CA VAL A 270 2.55 9.89 -12.28
C VAL A 270 3.78 9.72 -11.39
N LEU A 271 4.46 8.58 -11.50
CA LEU A 271 5.66 8.28 -10.72
C LEU A 271 6.85 9.17 -11.11
N ALA A 272 7.05 9.49 -12.37
CA ALA A 272 8.15 10.34 -12.83
C ALA A 272 8.17 11.70 -12.11
N ASP A 273 7.01 12.35 -12.00
CA ASP A 273 6.90 13.64 -11.30
C ASP A 273 6.99 13.46 -9.78
N ALA A 274 6.32 12.42 -9.22
CA ALA A 274 6.32 12.16 -7.78
C ALA A 274 7.71 11.79 -7.24
N ILE A 275 8.47 10.94 -7.95
CA ILE A 275 9.84 10.53 -7.57
C ILE A 275 10.78 11.74 -7.63
N THR A 276 10.77 12.47 -8.74
CA THR A 276 11.64 13.65 -8.91
C THR A 276 11.35 14.74 -7.87
N PHE A 277 10.08 14.96 -7.57
CA PHE A 277 9.67 15.89 -6.52
C PHE A 277 10.16 15.44 -5.14
N THR A 278 10.02 14.16 -4.83
CA THR A 278 10.45 13.59 -3.56
C THR A 278 11.95 13.74 -3.37
N GLU A 279 12.73 13.42 -4.40
CA GLU A 279 14.18 13.56 -4.38
C GLU A 279 14.62 15.01 -4.13
N LYS A 280 14.12 15.96 -4.94
CA LYS A 280 14.51 17.37 -4.85
C LYS A 280 14.09 18.02 -3.54
N LYS A 281 12.87 17.74 -3.08
CA LYS A 281 12.30 18.40 -1.91
C LYS A 281 12.78 17.84 -0.58
N PHE A 282 12.84 16.51 -0.45
CA PHE A 282 13.09 15.84 0.83
C PHE A 282 14.48 15.25 0.95
N LYS A 283 15.22 15.10 -0.16
CA LYS A 283 16.58 14.55 -0.20
C LYS A 283 16.69 13.27 0.65
N PRO A 284 15.85 12.26 0.42
CA PRO A 284 15.74 11.10 1.29
C PRO A 284 17.04 10.27 1.30
N ARG A 285 17.16 9.37 2.28
CA ARG A 285 18.26 8.40 2.34
C ARG A 285 18.16 7.36 1.24
N PHE A 286 16.96 6.90 0.95
CA PHE A 286 16.57 6.05 -0.17
C PHE A 286 15.09 6.26 -0.50
N MET A 287 14.67 5.79 -1.66
CA MET A 287 13.28 5.80 -2.10
C MET A 287 12.84 4.40 -2.46
N ILE A 288 11.60 4.05 -2.12
CA ILE A 288 10.92 2.84 -2.55
C ILE A 288 9.59 3.29 -3.14
N ASP A 289 9.34 2.96 -4.39
CA ASP A 289 8.03 3.18 -5.01
C ASP A 289 7.25 1.88 -5.13
N LEU A 290 5.93 1.99 -5.02
CA LEU A 290 4.98 0.89 -5.08
C LEU A 290 3.92 1.22 -6.12
N ALA A 291 3.73 0.31 -7.06
CA ALA A 291 2.82 0.52 -8.17
C ALA A 291 2.25 -0.80 -8.71
N THR A 292 0.97 -0.79 -9.02
CA THR A 292 0.30 -1.74 -9.91
C THR A 292 0.60 -1.32 -11.35
N LEU A 293 1.86 -1.52 -11.80
CA LEU A 293 2.39 -0.77 -12.93
C LEU A 293 2.08 -1.40 -14.29
N THR A 294 2.16 -2.73 -14.38
CA THR A 294 1.95 -3.44 -15.66
C THR A 294 1.55 -4.90 -15.43
N GLY A 295 0.65 -5.41 -16.26
CA GLY A 295 0.24 -6.82 -16.27
C GLY A 295 1.37 -7.79 -16.67
N ALA A 296 2.44 -7.32 -17.31
CA ALA A 296 3.58 -8.15 -17.68
C ALA A 296 4.25 -8.83 -16.47
N ILE A 297 4.24 -8.20 -15.30
CA ILE A 297 4.81 -8.79 -14.09
C ILE A 297 4.00 -10.00 -13.61
N ILE A 298 2.68 -10.00 -13.80
CA ILE A 298 1.81 -11.13 -13.48
C ILE A 298 2.10 -12.30 -14.41
N VAL A 299 2.35 -12.03 -15.70
CA VAL A 299 2.75 -13.07 -16.66
C VAL A 299 4.11 -13.69 -16.28
N SER A 300 5.04 -12.87 -15.74
CA SER A 300 6.38 -13.32 -15.34
C SER A 300 6.42 -14.08 -14.02
N LEU A 301 5.66 -13.64 -13.01
CA LEU A 301 5.81 -14.08 -11.61
C LEU A 301 4.52 -14.64 -10.99
N GLY A 302 3.41 -14.64 -11.72
CA GLY A 302 2.11 -15.02 -11.19
C GLY A 302 1.66 -14.10 -10.04
N SER A 303 0.97 -14.69 -9.08
CA SER A 303 0.54 -14.04 -7.83
C SER A 303 1.46 -14.34 -6.63
N GLU A 304 2.60 -15.05 -6.88
CA GLU A 304 3.47 -15.56 -5.80
C GLU A 304 4.55 -14.57 -5.40
N TYR A 305 5.01 -13.72 -6.33
CA TYR A 305 6.09 -12.77 -6.11
C TYR A 305 5.75 -11.39 -6.65
N ALA A 306 6.11 -10.35 -5.88
CA ALA A 306 6.16 -9.01 -6.44
C ALA A 306 7.50 -8.79 -7.17
N GLY A 307 7.45 -8.11 -8.32
CA GLY A 307 8.65 -7.75 -9.07
C GLY A 307 9.39 -6.60 -8.38
N LEU A 308 10.70 -6.80 -8.15
CA LEU A 308 11.57 -5.80 -7.54
C LEU A 308 12.62 -5.35 -8.55
N PHE A 309 12.63 -4.07 -8.91
CA PHE A 309 13.68 -3.42 -9.68
C PHE A 309 14.47 -2.50 -8.73
N SER A 310 15.80 -2.50 -8.80
CA SER A 310 16.60 -1.66 -7.90
C SER A 310 17.98 -1.36 -8.48
N ASN A 311 18.42 -0.13 -8.29
CA ASN A 311 19.79 0.33 -8.54
C ASN A 311 20.69 0.25 -7.28
N ASP A 312 20.18 -0.32 -6.16
CA ASP A 312 20.91 -0.52 -4.90
C ASP A 312 20.80 -1.97 -4.45
N ASP A 313 21.90 -2.70 -4.53
CA ASP A 313 21.96 -4.13 -4.17
C ASP A 313 21.70 -4.36 -2.69
N LYS A 314 22.17 -3.46 -1.83
CA LYS A 314 22.00 -3.58 -0.38
C LYS A 314 20.53 -3.40 0.00
N LEU A 315 19.86 -2.38 -0.54
CA LEU A 315 18.44 -2.13 -0.31
C LEU A 315 17.59 -3.28 -0.85
N SER A 316 17.87 -3.74 -2.08
CA SER A 316 17.20 -4.87 -2.70
C SER A 316 17.27 -6.14 -1.82
N ASN A 317 18.46 -6.49 -1.36
CA ASN A 317 18.66 -7.67 -0.48
C ASN A 317 17.95 -7.51 0.87
N GLN A 318 17.86 -6.28 1.41
CA GLN A 318 17.13 -6.02 2.64
C GLN A 318 15.61 -6.20 2.45
N LEU A 319 15.07 -5.75 1.31
CA LEU A 319 13.66 -5.91 0.97
C LEU A 319 13.29 -7.38 0.77
N ILE A 320 14.08 -8.15 0.03
CA ILE A 320 13.87 -9.59 -0.17
C ILE A 320 13.82 -10.30 1.19
N LYS A 321 14.84 -10.06 2.05
CA LYS A 321 14.87 -10.65 3.39
C LYS A 321 13.69 -10.21 4.28
N ALA A 322 13.19 -9.01 4.10
CA ALA A 322 12.00 -8.54 4.82
C ALA A 322 10.73 -9.26 4.33
N GLY A 323 10.58 -9.41 3.01
CA GLY A 323 9.49 -10.16 2.40
C GLY A 323 9.45 -11.62 2.83
N ASP A 324 10.61 -12.30 2.83
CA ASP A 324 10.73 -13.69 3.30
C ASP A 324 10.27 -13.89 4.74
N LYS A 325 10.47 -12.88 5.61
CA LYS A 325 10.06 -12.96 7.03
C LYS A 325 8.55 -12.92 7.23
N VAL A 326 7.83 -12.30 6.32
CA VAL A 326 6.38 -12.10 6.40
C VAL A 326 5.62 -12.89 5.34
N ASP A 327 6.34 -13.71 4.57
CA ASP A 327 5.82 -14.52 3.46
C ASP A 327 5.18 -13.68 2.32
N GLU A 328 5.68 -12.44 2.15
CA GLU A 328 5.39 -11.56 1.02
C GLU A 328 6.64 -11.46 0.13
N LYS A 329 6.79 -12.42 -0.77
CA LYS A 329 8.03 -12.64 -1.51
C LYS A 329 8.26 -11.62 -2.61
N LEU A 330 9.54 -11.29 -2.81
CA LEU A 330 9.99 -10.40 -3.87
C LEU A 330 10.96 -11.13 -4.79
N TRP A 331 10.83 -10.91 -6.10
CA TRP A 331 11.80 -11.40 -7.09
C TRP A 331 12.50 -10.23 -7.75
N ARG A 332 13.84 -10.17 -7.63
CA ARG A 332 14.61 -9.10 -8.25
C ARG A 332 14.75 -9.34 -9.75
N MET A 333 14.24 -8.39 -10.52
CA MET A 333 14.33 -8.34 -11.97
C MET A 333 15.59 -7.56 -12.41
N PRO A 334 16.19 -7.90 -13.54
CA PRO A 334 17.39 -7.23 -14.01
C PRO A 334 17.10 -5.82 -14.54
N LEU A 335 18.04 -4.91 -14.33
CA LEU A 335 18.15 -3.62 -15.02
C LEU A 335 19.36 -3.70 -15.95
N HIS A 336 19.19 -3.34 -17.22
CA HIS A 336 20.27 -3.39 -18.20
C HIS A 336 20.16 -2.25 -19.21
N LYS A 337 21.31 -1.63 -19.54
CA LYS A 337 21.38 -0.46 -20.46
C LYS A 337 20.74 -0.72 -21.84
N ASN A 338 20.69 -1.96 -22.29
CA ASN A 338 20.05 -2.28 -23.57
C ASN A 338 18.53 -2.13 -23.51
N PHE A 339 17.92 -2.22 -22.32
CA PHE A 339 16.49 -1.96 -22.15
C PHE A 339 16.16 -0.47 -22.34
N ASP A 340 17.09 0.43 -22.00
CA ASP A 340 16.93 1.89 -22.17
C ASP A 340 16.76 2.29 -23.64
N LYS A 341 17.18 1.43 -24.57
CA LYS A 341 17.02 1.66 -26.02
C LYS A 341 15.62 1.35 -26.54
N LEU A 342 14.79 0.74 -25.71
CA LEU A 342 13.41 0.35 -26.06
C LEU A 342 12.38 1.42 -25.63
N ILE A 343 12.86 2.48 -25.00
CA ILE A 343 12.03 3.59 -24.48
C ILE A 343 12.55 4.92 -25.03
#